data_540e02cb6e41b3fe7e62471cdb01fc99
#
_entry.id   540e02cb6e41b3fe7e62471cdb01fc99
#
_cell.length_a   1.000
_cell.length_b   1.000
_cell.length_c   1.000
_cell.angle_alpha   90.00
_cell.angle_beta   90.00
_cell.angle_gamma   90.00
#
_symmetry.space_group_name_H-M   'P 1'
#
loop_
_entity.id
_entity.type
_entity.pdbx_description
1 polymer ?
#
loop_
_entity_poly.entity_id
_entity_poly.type
_entity_poly.pdbx_seq_one_letter_code
_entity_poly.pdbx_strand_id
1 'polypeptide(L)'
;YSLPPLYAGKYTFMILEDLYREFGIPKYKRPKQNIIDDGSIIRTGSLEIEVMSSSHTCFDSFGFIIKTPNTTVYHSGDMKIDSSTYFRKATNTKRLKQLAADIKFAVTDFYGIYDDGYAVKEVTTFKKLVCLMRKSRKGKIFLPVYPTHPEMYIIAFLAALKLKKNVIFFGNPDFYSYLQRIIDYGISFDKMAGNRIKVIYNHDRDEIAKLKDNYVVIGTYNHVSQAFDANAENCFGIITAKTFFNPLKGQLNAHNISFTDVDAVPELQGFGHGFLGDYEYLNFILNRPVFIPTHCPVFVIDNFRELAAYMNMKLLPDTPRNNEIYRLNGSE
;
A
#
# COMPACT_ATOMS: atom_id res chain seq x y z
N TYR A 1 -32.77 -6.05 13.27
CA TYR A 1 -31.51 -5.49 13.79
C TYR A 1 -30.84 -4.71 12.66
N SER A 2 -30.63 -3.40 12.82
CA SER A 2 -29.82 -2.61 11.90
C SER A 2 -28.35 -2.94 12.13
N LEU A 3 -27.60 -3.14 11.04
CA LEU A 3 -26.15 -3.30 11.13
C LEU A 3 -25.52 -1.97 11.62
N PRO A 4 -24.42 -2.02 12.39
CA PRO A 4 -23.70 -0.81 12.77
C PRO A 4 -23.21 -0.08 11.50
N PRO A 5 -23.16 1.27 11.52
CA PRO A 5 -22.65 2.02 10.37
C PRO A 5 -21.16 1.75 10.14
N LEU A 6 -20.74 1.72 8.87
CA LEU A 6 -19.35 1.65 8.45
C LEU A 6 -18.82 3.05 8.14
N TYR A 7 -17.57 3.29 8.49
CA TYR A 7 -16.83 4.51 8.18
C TYR A 7 -15.54 4.13 7.44
N ALA A 8 -15.38 4.60 6.22
CA ALA A 8 -14.19 4.33 5.42
C ALA A 8 -14.00 5.42 4.36
N GLY A 9 -12.87 5.42 3.68
CA GLY A 9 -12.64 6.29 2.56
C GLY A 9 -13.42 5.88 1.30
N LYS A 10 -13.47 6.77 0.33
CA LYS A 10 -14.19 6.56 -0.93
C LYS A 10 -13.70 5.32 -1.68
N TYR A 11 -12.36 5.14 -1.79
CA TYR A 11 -11.77 4.02 -2.53
C TYR A 11 -12.06 2.67 -1.85
N THR A 12 -11.99 2.64 -0.53
CA THR A 12 -12.34 1.46 0.28
C THR A 12 -13.79 1.05 0.05
N PHE A 13 -14.74 2.00 0.01
CA PHE A 13 -16.13 1.68 -0.31
C PHE A 13 -16.34 1.22 -1.74
N MET A 14 -15.57 1.71 -2.72
CA MET A 14 -15.63 1.21 -4.09
C MET A 14 -15.22 -0.28 -4.14
N ILE A 15 -14.18 -0.67 -3.43
CA ILE A 15 -13.77 -2.09 -3.32
C ILE A 15 -14.86 -2.89 -2.63
N LEU A 16 -15.43 -2.39 -1.53
CA LEU A 16 -16.46 -3.09 -0.76
C LEU A 16 -17.74 -3.31 -1.59
N GLU A 17 -18.14 -2.34 -2.42
CA GLU A 17 -19.30 -2.49 -3.32
C GLU A 17 -19.08 -3.60 -4.35
N ASP A 18 -17.85 -3.79 -4.84
CA ASP A 18 -17.54 -4.89 -5.74
C ASP A 18 -17.63 -6.23 -5.01
N LEU A 19 -17.09 -6.32 -3.78
CA LEU A 19 -17.22 -7.52 -2.95
C LEU A 19 -18.69 -7.84 -2.64
N TYR A 20 -19.52 -6.83 -2.35
CA TYR A 20 -20.95 -7.04 -2.15
C TYR A 20 -21.63 -7.60 -3.40
N ARG A 21 -21.22 -7.21 -4.60
CA ARG A 21 -21.72 -7.76 -5.86
C ARG A 21 -21.26 -9.20 -6.08
N GLU A 22 -19.96 -9.45 -5.87
CA GLU A 22 -19.34 -10.76 -6.03
C GLU A 22 -19.98 -11.81 -5.11
N PHE A 23 -20.17 -11.47 -3.84
CA PHE A 23 -20.80 -12.35 -2.85
C PHE A 23 -22.31 -12.30 -2.84
N GLY A 24 -22.95 -11.60 -3.77
CA GLY A 24 -24.40 -11.49 -3.85
C GLY A 24 -25.08 -10.89 -2.63
N ILE A 25 -24.39 -10.01 -1.88
CA ILE A 25 -24.94 -9.38 -0.67
C ILE A 25 -25.99 -8.33 -1.05
N PRO A 26 -27.27 -8.54 -0.73
CA PRO A 26 -28.33 -7.62 -1.12
C PRO A 26 -28.24 -6.29 -0.33
N LYS A 27 -28.73 -5.21 -0.93
CA LYS A 27 -28.63 -3.85 -0.35
C LYS A 27 -29.17 -3.74 1.07
N TYR A 28 -30.26 -4.41 1.40
CA TYR A 28 -30.88 -4.36 2.73
C TYR A 28 -30.05 -5.06 3.83
N LYS A 29 -29.04 -5.89 3.44
CA LYS A 29 -28.07 -6.52 4.33
C LYS A 29 -26.74 -5.78 4.41
N ARG A 30 -26.64 -4.60 3.78
CA ARG A 30 -25.42 -3.79 3.81
C ARG A 30 -25.54 -2.73 4.90
N PRO A 31 -24.48 -2.47 5.65
CA PRO A 31 -24.46 -1.39 6.62
C PRO A 31 -24.53 -0.02 5.92
N LYS A 32 -25.02 0.99 6.64
CA LYS A 32 -24.94 2.38 6.18
C LYS A 32 -23.46 2.76 6.03
N GLN A 33 -23.08 3.26 4.87
CA GLN A 33 -21.74 3.73 4.55
C GLN A 33 -21.61 5.22 4.85
N ASN A 34 -20.56 5.61 5.58
CA ASN A 34 -20.22 7.00 5.84
C ASN A 34 -18.79 7.25 5.35
N ILE A 35 -18.66 8.06 4.30
CA ILE A 35 -17.34 8.41 3.76
C ILE A 35 -16.66 9.35 4.73
N ILE A 36 -15.41 9.02 5.09
CA ILE A 36 -14.52 9.82 5.91
C ILE A 36 -13.27 10.20 5.14
N ASP A 37 -12.62 11.26 5.59
CA ASP A 37 -11.33 11.73 5.10
C ASP A 37 -10.48 12.24 6.28
N ASP A 38 -9.23 12.55 6.03
CA ASP A 38 -8.30 13.14 6.99
C ASP A 38 -8.92 14.38 7.66
N GLY A 39 -8.94 14.40 8.99
CA GLY A 39 -9.57 15.43 9.80
C GLY A 39 -11.06 15.22 10.07
N SER A 40 -11.70 14.17 9.54
CA SER A 40 -13.08 13.82 9.91
C SER A 40 -13.18 13.48 11.40
N ILE A 41 -14.28 13.92 12.04
CA ILE A 41 -14.57 13.61 13.44
C ILE A 41 -15.82 12.74 13.53
N ILE A 42 -15.69 11.57 14.14
CA ILE A 42 -16.78 10.64 14.42
C ILE A 42 -17.08 10.70 15.91
N ARG A 43 -18.36 10.89 16.26
CA ARG A 43 -18.82 10.86 17.67
C ARG A 43 -19.80 9.72 17.86
N THR A 44 -19.51 8.87 18.85
CA THR A 44 -20.37 7.75 19.22
C THR A 44 -20.31 7.49 20.72
N GLY A 45 -21.45 7.64 21.40
CA GLY A 45 -21.49 7.60 22.85
C GLY A 45 -20.54 8.65 23.45
N SER A 46 -19.65 8.22 24.32
CA SER A 46 -18.63 9.05 24.97
C SER A 46 -17.31 9.15 24.17
N LEU A 47 -17.24 8.54 22.99
CA LEU A 47 -16.03 8.53 22.17
C LEU A 47 -16.04 9.65 21.14
N GLU A 48 -14.89 10.32 20.98
CA GLU A 48 -14.57 11.18 19.85
C GLU A 48 -13.40 10.58 19.10
N ILE A 49 -13.58 10.33 17.81
CA ILE A 49 -12.57 9.68 16.95
C ILE A 49 -12.18 10.67 15.85
N GLU A 50 -10.95 11.14 15.89
CA GLU A 50 -10.35 11.97 14.82
C GLU A 50 -9.68 11.03 13.80
N VAL A 51 -10.06 11.16 12.54
CA VAL A 51 -9.49 10.41 11.42
C VAL A 51 -8.21 11.10 10.96
N MET A 52 -7.16 10.34 10.76
CA MET A 52 -5.88 10.84 10.30
C MET A 52 -5.40 10.06 9.08
N SER A 53 -4.86 10.75 8.08
CA SER A 53 -4.24 10.07 6.95
C SER A 53 -3.07 9.20 7.40
N SER A 54 -2.99 8.00 6.82
CA SER A 54 -1.91 7.04 7.00
C SER A 54 -1.39 6.58 5.64
N SER A 55 -0.09 6.50 5.48
CA SER A 55 0.49 5.97 4.25
C SER A 55 0.48 4.45 4.27
N HIS A 56 -0.15 3.85 3.28
CA HIS A 56 -0.17 2.41 3.04
C HIS A 56 -0.29 2.16 1.54
N THR A 57 -0.60 0.96 1.07
CA THR A 57 -0.77 0.65 -0.36
C THR A 57 -2.10 1.13 -0.96
N CYS A 58 -3.06 1.54 -0.12
CA CYS A 58 -4.36 2.06 -0.53
C CYS A 58 -4.39 3.60 -0.54
N PHE A 59 -5.25 4.21 -1.37
CA PHE A 59 -5.35 5.69 -1.49
C PHE A 59 -5.87 6.37 -0.23
N ASP A 60 -6.79 5.72 0.47
CA ASP A 60 -7.50 6.26 1.63
C ASP A 60 -7.32 5.38 2.87
N SER A 61 -6.06 5.15 3.23
CA SER A 61 -5.71 4.51 4.49
C SER A 61 -5.70 5.52 5.62
N PHE A 62 -6.23 5.10 6.78
CA PHE A 62 -6.38 5.98 7.92
C PHE A 62 -5.87 5.34 9.20
N GLY A 63 -5.29 6.19 10.04
CA GLY A 63 -5.16 5.99 11.48
C GLY A 63 -6.23 6.78 12.22
N PHE A 64 -6.38 6.52 13.51
CA PHE A 64 -7.44 7.09 14.34
C PHE A 64 -6.90 7.56 15.68
N ILE A 65 -7.28 8.77 16.09
CA ILE A 65 -7.11 9.25 17.47
C ILE A 65 -8.44 9.06 18.18
N ILE A 66 -8.48 8.12 19.09
CA ILE A 66 -9.67 7.73 19.83
C ILE A 66 -9.60 8.35 21.22
N LYS A 67 -10.41 9.38 21.44
CA LYS A 67 -10.53 10.03 22.77
C LYS A 67 -11.69 9.39 23.53
N THR A 68 -11.38 8.94 24.71
CA THR A 68 -12.35 8.45 25.70
C THR A 68 -12.43 9.45 26.87
N PRO A 69 -13.39 9.34 27.81
CA PRO A 69 -13.38 10.16 29.01
C PRO A 69 -12.10 10.05 29.85
N ASN A 70 -11.39 8.93 29.76
CA ASN A 70 -10.27 8.62 30.65
C ASN A 70 -8.90 8.61 29.95
N THR A 71 -8.85 8.46 28.62
CA THR A 71 -7.58 8.31 27.91
C THR A 71 -7.71 8.61 26.43
N THR A 72 -6.57 8.85 25.78
CA THR A 72 -6.47 8.97 24.33
C THR A 72 -5.61 7.82 23.76
N VAL A 73 -6.13 7.16 22.75
CA VAL A 73 -5.49 6.05 22.06
C VAL A 73 -5.22 6.45 20.61
N TYR A 74 -4.02 6.19 20.11
CA TYR A 74 -3.73 6.21 18.68
C TYR A 74 -3.85 4.78 18.12
N HIS A 75 -4.65 4.59 17.08
CA HIS A 75 -4.69 3.36 16.30
C HIS A 75 -4.15 3.66 14.90
N SER A 76 -3.06 3.02 14.51
CA SER A 76 -2.38 3.37 13.25
C SER A 76 -3.14 2.94 11.99
N GLY A 77 -4.01 1.92 12.07
CA GLY A 77 -4.31 1.11 10.91
C GLY A 77 -3.03 0.51 10.34
N ASP A 78 -3.09 -0.05 9.14
CA ASP A 78 -1.89 -0.46 8.40
C ASP A 78 -1.13 0.78 7.95
N MET A 79 0.17 0.85 8.23
CA MET A 79 0.91 2.09 8.04
C MET A 79 2.39 1.92 7.70
N LYS A 80 2.90 2.88 6.97
CA LYS A 80 4.32 3.26 6.92
C LYS A 80 4.45 4.78 7.10
N ILE A 81 5.65 5.28 7.33
CA ILE A 81 5.87 6.72 7.40
C ILE A 81 6.49 7.21 6.09
N ASP A 82 5.61 7.66 5.18
CA ASP A 82 6.02 8.22 3.90
C ASP A 82 5.42 9.62 3.70
N SER A 83 6.28 10.63 3.60
CA SER A 83 5.91 12.01 3.33
C SER A 83 5.95 12.37 1.85
N SER A 84 6.29 11.44 0.98
CA SER A 84 6.56 11.65 -0.46
C SER A 84 5.55 10.95 -1.38
N THR A 85 4.32 10.81 -0.92
CA THR A 85 3.22 10.17 -1.66
C THR A 85 2.78 11.00 -2.86
N TYR A 86 2.39 10.37 -3.97
CA TYR A 86 2.01 11.07 -5.20
C TYR A 86 0.53 11.44 -5.29
N PHE A 87 -0.37 10.56 -4.83
CA PHE A 87 -1.82 10.72 -5.05
C PHE A 87 -2.68 10.51 -3.81
N ARG A 88 -2.06 10.39 -2.68
CA ARG A 88 -2.73 10.26 -1.38
C ARG A 88 -2.13 11.22 -0.36
N LYS A 89 -2.84 11.43 0.73
CA LYS A 89 -2.28 12.17 1.86
C LYS A 89 -1.20 11.32 2.55
N ALA A 90 -0.12 11.93 2.92
CA ALA A 90 0.95 11.31 3.70
C ALA A 90 0.50 11.06 5.15
N THR A 91 1.19 10.17 5.87
CA THR A 91 0.99 10.01 7.32
C THR A 91 1.17 11.36 8.01
N ASN A 92 0.13 11.80 8.76
CA ASN A 92 0.10 13.13 9.37
C ASN A 92 0.94 13.20 10.66
N THR A 93 2.25 13.02 10.52
CA THR A 93 3.21 13.04 11.64
C THR A 93 3.23 14.37 12.40
N LYS A 94 2.88 15.49 11.73
CA LYS A 94 2.76 16.79 12.39
C LYS A 94 1.63 16.79 13.40
N ARG A 95 0.46 16.27 13.02
CA ARG A 95 -0.70 16.17 13.92
C ARG A 95 -0.43 15.19 15.06
N LEU A 96 0.22 14.06 14.79
CA LEU A 96 0.63 13.11 15.82
C LEU A 96 1.53 13.75 16.87
N LYS A 97 2.53 14.54 16.46
CA LYS A 97 3.40 15.30 17.38
C LYS A 97 2.61 16.28 18.28
N GLN A 98 1.60 16.96 17.71
CA GLN A 98 0.77 17.89 18.47
C GLN A 98 -0.04 17.20 19.56
N LEU A 99 -0.46 15.96 19.32
CA LEU A 99 -1.29 15.16 20.23
C LEU A 99 -0.48 14.24 21.13
N ALA A 100 0.84 14.20 20.99
CA ALA A 100 1.72 13.24 21.67
C ALA A 100 1.58 13.23 23.19
N ALA A 101 1.35 14.39 23.83
CA ALA A 101 1.18 14.48 25.28
C ALA A 101 -0.11 13.80 25.79
N ASP A 102 -1.15 13.78 24.95
CA ASP A 102 -2.45 13.22 25.28
C ASP A 102 -2.51 11.71 24.99
N ILE A 103 -1.76 11.22 24.01
CA ILE A 103 -1.74 9.82 23.58
C ILE A 103 -1.03 8.97 24.65
N LYS A 104 -1.79 8.09 25.31
CA LYS A 104 -1.26 7.16 26.32
C LYS A 104 -0.97 5.78 25.76
N PHE A 105 -1.72 5.36 24.75
CA PHE A 105 -1.62 4.05 24.11
C PHE A 105 -1.53 4.20 22.60
N ALA A 106 -0.70 3.34 21.97
CA ALA A 106 -0.58 3.24 20.53
C ALA A 106 -0.82 1.78 20.09
N VAL A 107 -1.99 1.53 19.50
CA VAL A 107 -2.34 0.27 18.84
C VAL A 107 -1.80 0.34 17.42
N THR A 108 -0.75 -0.40 17.12
CA THR A 108 0.06 -0.14 15.92
C THR A 108 0.30 -1.42 15.13
N ASP A 109 0.20 -1.31 13.81
CA ASP A 109 0.68 -2.29 12.86
C ASP A 109 2.19 -2.51 13.05
N PHE A 110 2.61 -3.77 13.16
CA PHE A 110 4.02 -4.16 13.30
C PHE A 110 4.44 -5.22 12.27
N TYR A 111 3.77 -5.30 11.13
CA TYR A 111 4.02 -6.34 10.12
C TYR A 111 5.47 -6.34 9.61
N GLY A 112 6.06 -5.17 9.36
CA GLY A 112 7.42 -5.05 8.79
C GLY A 112 8.52 -4.75 9.82
N ILE A 113 8.29 -4.96 11.12
CA ILE A 113 9.22 -4.53 12.18
C ILE A 113 10.59 -5.20 12.16
N TYR A 114 10.74 -6.34 11.51
CA TYR A 114 12.02 -7.03 11.37
C TYR A 114 12.83 -6.62 10.14
N ASP A 115 12.28 -5.78 9.29
CA ASP A 115 13.03 -5.18 8.20
C ASP A 115 13.80 -3.96 8.73
N ASP A 116 15.12 -3.94 8.53
CA ASP A 116 15.99 -2.86 9.01
C ASP A 116 15.75 -1.53 8.29
N GLY A 117 16.00 -0.44 8.99
CA GLY A 117 15.92 0.91 8.45
C GLY A 117 14.50 1.43 8.30
N TYR A 118 14.24 2.19 7.24
CA TYR A 118 12.94 2.80 6.94
C TYR A 118 12.28 2.16 5.74
N ALA A 119 10.97 2.01 5.77
CA ALA A 119 10.20 1.54 4.61
C ALA A 119 10.46 2.41 3.37
N VAL A 120 10.51 1.76 2.22
CA VAL A 120 10.84 2.43 0.97
C VAL A 120 9.75 3.45 0.62
N LYS A 121 10.19 4.70 0.39
CA LYS A 121 9.30 5.81 0.03
C LYS A 121 8.93 5.77 -1.45
N GLU A 122 7.72 6.19 -1.79
CA GLU A 122 7.23 6.21 -3.18
C GLU A 122 8.16 6.97 -4.13
N VAL A 123 8.70 8.12 -3.69
CA VAL A 123 9.65 8.89 -4.50
C VAL A 123 10.95 8.12 -4.78
N THR A 124 11.39 7.27 -3.86
CA THR A 124 12.57 6.42 -4.03
C THR A 124 12.31 5.35 -5.08
N THR A 125 11.19 4.65 -4.97
CA THR A 125 10.73 3.66 -5.97
C THR A 125 10.59 4.30 -7.34
N PHE A 126 9.95 5.47 -7.43
CA PHE A 126 9.83 6.21 -8.69
C PHE A 126 11.19 6.51 -9.33
N LYS A 127 12.13 7.09 -8.56
CA LYS A 127 13.48 7.41 -9.06
C LYS A 127 14.22 6.17 -9.54
N LYS A 128 14.08 5.06 -8.82
CA LYS A 128 14.70 3.78 -9.16
C LYS A 128 14.10 3.20 -10.44
N LEU A 129 12.78 3.21 -10.58
CA LEU A 129 12.09 2.79 -11.81
C LEU A 129 12.55 3.61 -13.01
N VAL A 130 12.60 4.94 -12.88
CA VAL A 130 13.11 5.82 -13.94
C VAL A 130 14.56 5.45 -14.32
N CYS A 131 15.42 5.17 -13.34
CA CYS A 131 16.80 4.79 -13.60
C CYS A 131 16.89 3.46 -14.36
N LEU A 132 16.17 2.44 -13.93
CA LEU A 132 16.16 1.11 -14.55
C LEU A 132 15.55 1.14 -15.96
N MET A 133 14.40 1.79 -16.12
CA MET A 133 13.75 1.94 -17.42
C MET A 133 14.62 2.73 -18.42
N ARG A 134 15.45 3.66 -17.94
CA ARG A 134 16.40 4.40 -18.78
C ARG A 134 17.54 3.52 -19.30
N LYS A 135 18.01 2.56 -18.48
CA LYS A 135 19.04 1.61 -18.89
C LYS A 135 18.54 0.70 -20.01
N SER A 136 17.26 0.32 -19.98
CA SER A 136 16.60 -0.45 -21.04
C SER A 136 16.12 0.47 -22.17
N ARG A 137 17.06 1.07 -22.91
CA ARG A 137 16.75 2.12 -23.92
C ARG A 137 15.92 1.63 -25.09
N LYS A 138 16.10 0.38 -25.51
CA LYS A 138 15.42 -0.22 -26.67
C LYS A 138 14.70 -1.47 -26.19
N GLY A 139 13.40 -1.53 -26.41
CA GLY A 139 12.63 -2.71 -26.10
C GLY A 139 11.44 -2.47 -25.16
N LYS A 140 10.78 -3.55 -24.89
CA LYS A 140 9.62 -3.61 -23.99
C LYS A 140 10.10 -3.81 -22.56
N ILE A 141 9.47 -3.10 -21.63
CA ILE A 141 9.69 -3.29 -20.21
C ILE A 141 8.44 -3.94 -19.63
N PHE A 142 8.61 -5.04 -18.93
CA PHE A 142 7.53 -5.71 -18.23
C PHE A 142 7.59 -5.38 -16.75
N LEU A 143 6.51 -4.81 -16.23
CA LEU A 143 6.40 -4.40 -14.84
C LEU A 143 5.13 -5.00 -14.25
N PRO A 144 5.24 -6.18 -13.60
CA PRO A 144 4.13 -6.77 -12.88
C PRO A 144 3.84 -5.96 -11.62
N VAL A 145 2.54 -5.73 -11.37
CA VAL A 145 2.05 -5.03 -10.18
C VAL A 145 1.01 -5.87 -9.46
N TYR A 146 0.91 -5.68 -8.16
CA TYR A 146 -0.17 -6.27 -7.37
C TYR A 146 -1.48 -5.55 -7.69
N PRO A 147 -2.58 -6.28 -7.96
CA PRO A 147 -3.88 -5.66 -8.22
C PRO A 147 -4.35 -4.73 -7.10
N THR A 148 -4.06 -5.10 -5.85
CA THR A 148 -4.47 -4.36 -4.66
C THR A 148 -3.54 -3.20 -4.28
N HIS A 149 -2.49 -2.94 -5.08
CA HIS A 149 -1.53 -1.86 -4.83
C HIS A 149 -1.68 -0.72 -5.86
N PRO A 150 -2.76 0.08 -5.78
CA PRO A 150 -3.04 1.10 -6.79
C PRO A 150 -1.94 2.14 -6.96
N GLU A 151 -1.16 2.43 -5.91
CA GLU A 151 -0.05 3.36 -6.00
C GLU A 151 1.05 2.89 -6.96
N MET A 152 1.30 1.58 -7.05
CA MET A 152 2.33 1.05 -7.94
C MET A 152 1.96 1.21 -9.43
N TYR A 153 0.67 1.15 -9.77
CA TYR A 153 0.22 1.48 -11.14
C TYR A 153 0.59 2.91 -11.51
N ILE A 154 0.38 3.83 -10.57
CA ILE A 154 0.63 5.25 -10.78
C ILE A 154 2.12 5.52 -10.84
N ILE A 155 2.91 4.99 -9.90
CA ILE A 155 4.36 5.17 -9.87
C ILE A 155 5.01 4.63 -11.15
N ALA A 156 4.60 3.43 -11.61
CA ALA A 156 5.08 2.82 -12.84
C ALA A 156 4.70 3.66 -14.07
N PHE A 157 3.46 4.12 -14.13
CA PHE A 157 2.97 5.01 -15.19
C PHE A 157 3.74 6.33 -15.24
N LEU A 158 3.93 6.98 -14.08
CA LEU A 158 4.69 8.23 -13.99
C LEU A 158 6.15 8.06 -14.42
N ALA A 159 6.78 6.92 -14.08
CA ALA A 159 8.14 6.62 -14.51
C ALA A 159 8.21 6.46 -16.04
N ALA A 160 7.26 5.76 -16.66
CA ALA A 160 7.13 5.64 -18.11
C ALA A 160 6.89 7.01 -18.76
N LEU A 161 5.97 7.82 -18.22
CA LEU A 161 5.66 9.15 -18.70
C LEU A 161 6.87 10.09 -18.67
N LYS A 162 7.65 10.05 -17.58
CA LYS A 162 8.90 10.82 -17.43
C LYS A 162 9.92 10.50 -18.54
N LEU A 163 9.93 9.26 -19.01
CA LEU A 163 10.85 8.78 -20.06
C LEU A 163 10.24 8.83 -21.46
N LYS A 164 9.02 9.33 -21.61
CA LYS A 164 8.25 9.32 -22.86
C LYS A 164 8.10 7.91 -23.47
N LYS A 165 7.96 6.90 -22.60
CA LYS A 165 7.64 5.53 -23.02
C LYS A 165 6.14 5.35 -23.06
N ASN A 166 5.64 4.70 -24.10
CA ASN A 166 4.22 4.34 -24.17
C ASN A 166 3.87 3.31 -23.10
N VAL A 167 2.63 3.27 -22.67
CA VAL A 167 2.16 2.37 -21.60
C VAL A 167 1.06 1.47 -22.15
N ILE A 168 1.15 0.19 -21.81
CA ILE A 168 0.10 -0.78 -22.04
C ILE A 168 -0.31 -1.32 -20.66
N PHE A 169 -1.58 -1.17 -20.35
CA PHE A 169 -2.20 -1.91 -19.27
C PHE A 169 -2.70 -3.25 -19.81
N PHE A 170 -2.15 -4.34 -19.30
CA PHE A 170 -2.40 -5.68 -19.79
C PHE A 170 -2.84 -6.64 -18.69
N GLY A 171 -4.03 -7.24 -18.87
CA GLY A 171 -4.58 -8.16 -17.88
C GLY A 171 -5.94 -8.72 -18.28
N ASN A 172 -6.54 -9.49 -17.36
CA ASN A 172 -7.88 -10.04 -17.50
C ASN A 172 -8.97 -9.00 -17.13
N PRO A 173 -10.26 -9.34 -17.24
CA PRO A 173 -11.35 -8.45 -16.83
C PRO A 173 -11.25 -7.96 -15.39
N ASP A 174 -10.79 -8.78 -14.44
CA ASP A 174 -10.62 -8.37 -13.04
C ASP A 174 -9.56 -7.27 -12.91
N PHE A 175 -8.43 -7.40 -13.63
CA PHE A 175 -7.41 -6.37 -13.69
C PHE A 175 -7.98 -5.04 -14.19
N TYR A 176 -8.81 -5.06 -15.23
CA TYR A 176 -9.46 -3.85 -15.74
C TYR A 176 -10.49 -3.29 -14.76
N SER A 177 -11.16 -4.14 -14.01
CA SER A 177 -12.04 -3.69 -12.93
C SER A 177 -11.26 -2.91 -11.86
N TYR A 178 -10.07 -3.37 -11.46
CA TYR A 178 -9.18 -2.63 -10.56
C TYR A 178 -8.71 -1.31 -11.17
N LEU A 179 -8.30 -1.32 -12.43
CA LEU A 179 -7.85 -0.13 -13.13
C LEU A 179 -8.97 0.90 -13.27
N GLN A 180 -10.20 0.46 -13.57
CA GLN A 180 -11.37 1.32 -13.64
C GLN A 180 -11.66 1.99 -12.30
N ARG A 181 -11.50 1.29 -11.17
CA ARG A 181 -11.66 1.93 -9.84
C ARG A 181 -10.65 3.05 -9.60
N ILE A 182 -9.42 2.89 -10.06
CA ILE A 182 -8.41 3.96 -9.98
C ILE A 182 -8.87 5.19 -10.79
N ILE A 183 -9.44 4.96 -11.97
CA ILE A 183 -9.97 6.01 -12.84
C ILE A 183 -11.19 6.67 -12.18
N ASP A 184 -12.13 5.91 -11.66
CA ASP A 184 -13.36 6.39 -11.00
C ASP A 184 -13.06 7.11 -9.68
N TYR A 185 -11.96 6.77 -9.03
CA TYR A 185 -11.47 7.51 -7.87
C TYR A 185 -11.00 8.92 -8.23
N GLY A 186 -10.63 9.14 -9.51
CA GLY A 186 -10.27 10.45 -10.05
C GLY A 186 -8.91 10.50 -10.74
N ILE A 187 -8.25 9.36 -10.95
CA ILE A 187 -6.93 9.31 -11.58
C ILE A 187 -7.09 8.87 -13.03
N SER A 188 -6.89 9.80 -13.95
CA SER A 188 -7.00 9.54 -15.40
C SER A 188 -5.61 9.45 -16.02
N PHE A 189 -5.20 8.26 -16.42
CA PHE A 189 -3.92 8.02 -17.09
C PHE A 189 -3.85 8.72 -18.45
N ASP A 190 -4.96 8.76 -19.21
CA ASP A 190 -5.05 9.45 -20.50
C ASP A 190 -4.87 10.96 -20.35
N LYS A 191 -5.54 11.58 -19.36
CA LYS A 191 -5.35 13.01 -19.08
C LYS A 191 -3.92 13.32 -18.66
N MET A 192 -3.32 12.48 -17.84
CA MET A 192 -1.92 12.63 -17.43
C MET A 192 -0.95 12.41 -18.59
N ALA A 193 -1.24 11.50 -19.49
CA ALA A 193 -0.45 11.25 -20.70
C ALA A 193 -0.52 12.45 -21.66
N GLY A 194 -1.71 12.97 -21.90
CA GLY A 194 -1.98 13.95 -22.95
C GLY A 194 -1.46 13.44 -24.29
N ASN A 195 -0.75 14.29 -25.02
CA ASN A 195 -0.13 13.92 -26.31
C ASN A 195 1.34 13.42 -26.18
N ARG A 196 1.85 13.21 -24.93
CA ARG A 196 3.26 12.88 -24.71
C ARG A 196 3.59 11.42 -24.93
N ILE A 197 2.65 10.53 -24.64
CA ILE A 197 2.76 9.07 -24.77
C ILE A 197 1.41 8.49 -25.16
N LYS A 198 1.41 7.28 -25.73
CA LYS A 198 0.19 6.49 -25.94
C LYS A 198 -0.09 5.65 -24.67
N VAL A 199 -1.36 5.57 -24.30
CA VAL A 199 -1.87 4.66 -23.26
C VAL A 199 -2.79 3.67 -23.96
N ILE A 200 -2.55 2.39 -23.78
CA ILE A 200 -3.33 1.31 -24.39
C ILE A 200 -3.88 0.43 -23.27
N TYR A 201 -5.16 0.15 -23.35
CA TYR A 201 -5.86 -0.80 -22.49
C TYR A 201 -6.18 -2.02 -23.35
N ASN A 202 -5.37 -3.07 -23.24
CA ASN A 202 -5.53 -4.22 -24.13
C ASN A 202 -5.32 -5.53 -23.40
N HIS A 203 -6.16 -6.50 -23.70
CA HIS A 203 -6.08 -7.88 -23.26
C HIS A 203 -5.72 -8.85 -24.39
N ASP A 204 -5.53 -8.35 -25.62
CA ASP A 204 -5.17 -9.16 -26.77
C ASP A 204 -3.65 -9.31 -26.86
N ARG A 205 -3.20 -10.53 -26.63
CA ARG A 205 -1.80 -10.95 -26.67
C ARG A 205 -1.18 -10.73 -28.06
N ASP A 206 -1.92 -11.02 -29.13
CA ASP A 206 -1.40 -10.94 -30.49
C ASP A 206 -1.19 -9.48 -30.92
N GLU A 207 -1.97 -8.55 -30.38
CA GLU A 207 -1.75 -7.13 -30.62
C GLU A 207 -0.50 -6.60 -29.90
N ILE A 208 -0.25 -7.07 -28.66
CA ILE A 208 0.97 -6.70 -27.93
C ILE A 208 2.22 -7.20 -28.67
N ALA A 209 2.15 -8.37 -29.29
CA ALA A 209 3.22 -8.92 -30.09
C ALA A 209 3.57 -8.03 -31.33
N LYS A 210 2.58 -7.35 -31.90
CA LYS A 210 2.76 -6.45 -33.07
C LYS A 210 3.34 -5.08 -32.69
N LEU A 211 3.39 -4.73 -31.41
CA LEU A 211 3.91 -3.44 -30.97
C LEU A 211 5.43 -3.40 -31.10
N LYS A 212 5.90 -2.34 -31.74
CA LYS A 212 7.33 -2.04 -31.83
C LYS A 212 7.87 -1.59 -30.47
N ASP A 213 9.17 -1.45 -30.37
CA ASP A 213 9.89 -1.04 -29.15
C ASP A 213 9.35 0.23 -28.47
N ASN A 214 9.79 0.47 -27.23
CA ASN A 214 9.49 1.64 -26.41
C ASN A 214 8.16 1.61 -25.64
N TYR A 215 7.77 0.43 -25.17
CA TYR A 215 6.60 0.26 -24.30
C TYR A 215 6.97 -0.20 -22.90
N VAL A 216 6.16 0.24 -21.91
CA VAL A 216 6.08 -0.34 -20.57
C VAL A 216 4.76 -1.10 -20.49
N VAL A 217 4.84 -2.40 -20.28
CA VAL A 217 3.68 -3.26 -20.05
C VAL A 217 3.46 -3.35 -18.54
N ILE A 218 2.38 -2.78 -18.05
CA ILE A 218 1.96 -2.81 -16.64
C ILE A 218 0.79 -3.77 -16.52
N GLY A 219 0.93 -4.79 -15.68
CA GLY A 219 -0.13 -5.78 -15.50
C GLY A 219 0.08 -6.66 -14.29
N THR A 220 -0.82 -7.60 -14.05
CA THR A 220 -0.60 -8.62 -13.02
C THR A 220 0.43 -9.63 -13.48
N TYR A 221 1.13 -10.26 -12.54
CA TYR A 221 2.24 -11.15 -12.90
C TYR A 221 1.82 -12.33 -13.81
N ASN A 222 0.63 -12.91 -13.60
CA ASN A 222 0.12 -13.99 -14.44
C ASN A 222 -0.12 -13.57 -15.90
N HIS A 223 -0.50 -12.32 -16.12
CA HIS A 223 -0.82 -11.79 -17.44
C HIS A 223 0.39 -11.20 -18.15
N VAL A 224 1.26 -10.55 -17.39
CA VAL A 224 2.54 -10.05 -17.92
C VAL A 224 3.37 -11.22 -18.46
N SER A 225 3.37 -12.38 -17.79
CA SER A 225 4.05 -13.58 -18.28
C SER A 225 3.50 -14.08 -19.64
N GLN A 226 2.19 -13.95 -19.88
CA GLN A 226 1.59 -14.31 -21.17
C GLN A 226 2.04 -13.39 -22.32
N ALA A 227 2.40 -12.14 -22.03
CA ALA A 227 2.92 -11.22 -23.01
C ALA A 227 4.35 -11.58 -23.49
N PHE A 228 5.09 -12.41 -22.73
CA PHE A 228 6.45 -12.82 -23.10
C PHE A 228 6.50 -13.82 -24.26
N ASP A 229 5.53 -14.72 -24.37
CA ASP A 229 5.57 -15.78 -25.39
C ASP A 229 5.58 -15.24 -26.82
N ALA A 230 5.24 -13.98 -27.01
CA ALA A 230 5.05 -13.41 -28.32
C ALA A 230 6.29 -12.71 -28.93
N ASN A 231 7.23 -12.20 -28.11
CA ASN A 231 8.47 -11.56 -28.59
C ASN A 231 9.44 -11.29 -27.43
N ALA A 232 10.26 -12.25 -27.10
CA ALA A 232 11.25 -12.15 -26.02
C ALA A 232 12.48 -11.28 -26.36
N GLU A 233 12.69 -10.98 -27.63
CA GLU A 233 13.83 -10.16 -28.06
C GLU A 233 13.68 -8.72 -27.57
N ASN A 234 14.75 -8.18 -26.96
CA ASN A 234 14.82 -6.83 -26.42
C ASN A 234 13.82 -6.52 -25.28
N CYS A 235 13.50 -7.51 -24.43
CA CYS A 235 12.64 -7.35 -23.26
C CYS A 235 13.45 -7.25 -21.97
N PHE A 236 12.93 -6.50 -21.00
CA PHE A 236 13.50 -6.38 -19.66
C PHE A 236 12.40 -6.42 -18.59
N GLY A 237 12.56 -7.28 -17.60
CA GLY A 237 11.63 -7.41 -16.48
C GLY A 237 12.02 -6.54 -15.26
N ILE A 238 11.05 -5.89 -14.63
CA ILE A 238 11.24 -5.20 -13.35
C ILE A 238 10.23 -5.76 -12.36
N ILE A 239 10.71 -6.48 -11.35
CA ILE A 239 9.87 -7.15 -10.34
C ILE A 239 9.87 -6.35 -9.04
N THR A 240 8.69 -5.91 -8.59
CA THR A 240 8.52 -4.96 -7.47
C THR A 240 8.04 -5.59 -6.16
N ALA A 241 8.05 -6.92 -6.04
CA ALA A 241 7.69 -7.63 -4.81
C ALA A 241 8.49 -8.92 -4.60
N LYS A 242 8.72 -9.29 -3.33
CA LYS A 242 9.60 -10.41 -2.95
C LYS A 242 8.99 -11.79 -3.17
N THR A 243 7.77 -12.04 -2.72
CA THR A 243 7.33 -13.40 -2.37
C THR A 243 6.52 -14.14 -3.44
N PHE A 244 5.79 -13.44 -4.28
CA PHE A 244 4.83 -14.07 -5.19
C PHE A 244 5.32 -14.19 -6.63
N PHE A 245 6.55 -13.73 -6.91
CA PHE A 245 7.08 -13.65 -8.27
C PHE A 245 8.13 -14.72 -8.61
N ASN A 246 8.37 -15.70 -7.73
CA ASN A 246 9.29 -16.79 -8.05
C ASN A 246 8.90 -17.58 -9.32
N PRO A 247 7.61 -17.91 -9.57
CA PRO A 247 7.21 -18.52 -10.83
C PRO A 247 7.50 -17.62 -12.04
N LEU A 248 7.33 -16.31 -11.90
CA LEU A 248 7.64 -15.35 -12.95
C LEU A 248 9.14 -15.28 -13.25
N LYS A 249 10.00 -15.30 -12.22
CA LYS A 249 11.47 -15.39 -12.42
C LYS A 249 11.86 -16.61 -13.23
N GLY A 250 11.24 -17.76 -12.95
CA GLY A 250 11.42 -18.99 -13.73
C GLY A 250 11.01 -18.84 -15.18
N GLN A 251 9.87 -18.20 -15.46
CA GLN A 251 9.40 -17.95 -16.82
C GLN A 251 10.30 -16.97 -17.56
N LEU A 252 10.73 -15.87 -16.93
CA LEU A 252 11.66 -14.91 -17.53
C LEU A 252 12.97 -15.58 -17.94
N ASN A 253 13.53 -16.42 -17.07
CA ASN A 253 14.72 -17.21 -17.35
C ASN A 253 14.51 -18.20 -18.50
N ALA A 254 13.37 -18.89 -18.55
CA ALA A 254 13.05 -19.84 -19.63
C ALA A 254 12.96 -19.15 -21.00
N HIS A 255 12.58 -17.87 -21.04
CA HIS A 255 12.53 -17.06 -22.26
C HIS A 255 13.79 -16.21 -22.50
N ASN A 256 14.86 -16.41 -21.73
CA ASN A 256 16.10 -15.62 -21.78
C ASN A 256 15.89 -14.10 -21.64
N ILE A 257 14.87 -13.69 -20.86
CA ILE A 257 14.58 -12.29 -20.58
C ILE A 257 15.36 -11.84 -19.36
N SER A 258 16.23 -10.86 -19.52
CA SER A 258 16.92 -10.22 -18.41
C SER A 258 15.92 -9.49 -17.51
N PHE A 259 16.11 -9.59 -16.19
CA PHE A 259 15.27 -8.87 -15.24
C PHE A 259 16.06 -8.35 -14.04
N THR A 260 15.45 -7.45 -13.28
CA THR A 260 15.86 -7.08 -11.94
C THR A 260 14.68 -7.17 -10.99
N ASP A 261 14.96 -7.38 -9.72
CA ASP A 261 13.95 -7.55 -8.68
C ASP A 261 14.32 -6.81 -7.38
N VAL A 262 13.47 -6.96 -6.38
CA VAL A 262 13.67 -6.35 -5.06
C VAL A 262 14.84 -6.95 -4.29
N ASP A 263 15.27 -8.17 -4.59
CA ASP A 263 16.42 -8.79 -3.93
C ASP A 263 17.73 -8.14 -4.41
N ALA A 264 17.79 -7.81 -5.71
CA ALA A 264 18.91 -7.07 -6.31
C ALA A 264 18.81 -5.55 -6.09
N VAL A 265 17.58 -5.02 -5.97
CA VAL A 265 17.28 -3.59 -5.87
C VAL A 265 16.17 -3.37 -4.85
N PRO A 266 16.49 -3.34 -3.55
CA PRO A 266 15.48 -3.21 -2.47
C PRO A 266 14.56 -2.00 -2.60
N GLU A 267 15.03 -0.91 -3.23
CA GLU A 267 14.25 0.30 -3.45
C GLU A 267 13.06 0.12 -4.40
N LEU A 268 12.93 -1.02 -5.06
CA LEU A 268 11.76 -1.38 -5.87
C LEU A 268 10.57 -1.86 -5.03
N GLN A 269 10.79 -2.16 -3.76
CA GLN A 269 9.77 -2.75 -2.91
C GLN A 269 8.62 -1.76 -2.65
N GLY A 270 7.49 -1.98 -3.30
CA GLY A 270 6.22 -1.32 -3.02
C GLY A 270 5.55 -1.92 -1.79
N PHE A 271 6.11 -1.73 -0.59
CA PHE A 271 5.59 -2.29 0.66
C PHE A 271 4.77 -1.25 1.43
N GLY A 272 3.65 -1.67 2.01
CA GLY A 272 2.71 -0.78 2.69
C GLY A 272 2.96 -0.57 4.18
N HIS A 273 3.83 -1.40 4.78
CA HIS A 273 4.06 -1.41 6.22
C HIS A 273 5.40 -0.77 6.58
N GLY A 274 5.49 -0.23 7.79
CA GLY A 274 6.70 0.37 8.33
C GLY A 274 7.80 -0.67 8.58
N PHE A 275 9.05 -0.21 8.58
CA PHE A 275 10.22 -0.97 9.01
C PHE A 275 10.68 -0.47 10.39
N LEU A 276 11.69 -1.10 10.97
CA LEU A 276 12.20 -0.79 12.31
C LEU A 276 12.35 0.72 12.56
N GLY A 277 13.00 1.45 11.65
CA GLY A 277 13.22 2.89 11.78
C GLY A 277 11.94 3.73 11.75
N ASP A 278 10.87 3.27 11.06
CA ASP A 278 9.58 3.95 11.09
C ASP A 278 8.94 3.84 12.49
N TYR A 279 9.08 2.68 13.15
CA TYR A 279 8.55 2.47 14.51
C TYR A 279 9.37 3.20 15.57
N GLU A 280 10.69 3.26 15.43
CA GLU A 280 11.55 4.10 16.28
C GLU A 280 11.15 5.58 16.16
N TYR A 281 10.95 6.05 14.94
CA TYR A 281 10.50 7.42 14.70
C TYR A 281 9.09 7.66 15.26
N LEU A 282 8.16 6.72 15.08
CA LEU A 282 6.81 6.80 15.64
C LEU A 282 6.84 6.87 17.18
N ASN A 283 7.63 6.02 17.82
CA ASN A 283 7.85 6.01 19.26
C ASN A 283 8.37 7.38 19.76
N PHE A 284 9.33 7.94 19.05
CA PHE A 284 9.89 9.26 19.36
C PHE A 284 8.85 10.37 19.23
N ILE A 285 8.11 10.44 18.12
CA ILE A 285 7.14 11.54 17.87
C ILE A 285 5.90 11.46 18.75
N LEU A 286 5.53 10.28 19.23
CA LEU A 286 4.41 10.05 20.16
C LEU A 286 4.81 10.21 21.63
N ASN A 287 6.05 10.58 21.93
CA ASN A 287 6.57 10.72 23.30
C ASN A 287 6.47 9.43 24.13
N ARG A 288 6.77 8.28 23.49
CA ARG A 288 6.85 6.97 24.13
C ARG A 288 5.57 6.53 24.83
N PRO A 289 4.44 6.38 24.12
CA PRO A 289 3.22 5.82 24.70
C PRO A 289 3.44 4.32 24.99
N VAL A 290 2.44 3.70 25.64
CA VAL A 290 2.41 2.23 25.74
C VAL A 290 1.98 1.65 24.38
N PHE A 291 2.84 0.82 23.76
CA PHE A 291 2.54 0.17 22.49
C PHE A 291 1.79 -1.14 22.65
N ILE A 292 0.82 -1.36 21.79
CA ILE A 292 0.04 -2.59 21.65
C ILE A 292 0.20 -3.06 20.20
N PRO A 293 0.94 -4.15 19.95
CA PRO A 293 1.16 -4.64 18.59
C PRO A 293 -0.11 -5.24 18.01
N THR A 294 -0.37 -4.91 16.74
CA THR A 294 -1.42 -5.52 15.93
C THR A 294 -0.89 -5.84 14.54
N HIS A 295 -1.64 -6.61 13.76
CA HIS A 295 -1.29 -6.95 12.38
C HIS A 295 0.18 -7.36 12.24
N CYS A 296 0.60 -8.34 13.02
CA CYS A 296 1.96 -8.86 13.00
C CYS A 296 1.96 -10.38 13.07
N PRO A 297 3.00 -11.04 12.52
CA PRO A 297 3.18 -12.48 12.67
C PRO A 297 3.30 -12.88 14.15
N VAL A 298 2.88 -14.10 14.50
CA VAL A 298 2.89 -14.60 15.89
C VAL A 298 4.28 -14.51 16.51
N PHE A 299 5.34 -14.86 15.76
CA PHE A 299 6.71 -14.78 16.25
C PHE A 299 7.16 -13.35 16.63
N VAL A 300 6.53 -12.31 16.05
CA VAL A 300 6.76 -10.91 16.44
C VAL A 300 6.28 -10.70 17.86
N ILE A 301 5.10 -11.22 18.20
CA ILE A 301 4.52 -11.07 19.54
C ILE A 301 5.42 -11.74 20.57
N ASP A 302 5.93 -12.95 20.29
CA ASP A 302 6.77 -13.72 21.20
C ASP A 302 8.10 -13.00 21.51
N ASN A 303 8.68 -12.32 20.51
CA ASN A 303 9.97 -11.60 20.64
C ASN A 303 9.80 -10.09 20.84
N PHE A 304 8.55 -9.59 20.91
CA PHE A 304 8.27 -8.16 20.94
C PHE A 304 8.88 -7.44 22.16
N ARG A 305 9.02 -8.11 23.29
CA ARG A 305 9.64 -7.53 24.50
C ARG A 305 11.11 -7.18 24.29
N GLU A 306 11.88 -8.05 23.64
CA GLU A 306 13.28 -7.78 23.34
C GLU A 306 13.43 -6.62 22.36
N LEU A 307 12.61 -6.62 21.31
CA LEU A 307 12.59 -5.58 20.31
C LEU A 307 12.15 -4.23 20.86
N ALA A 308 11.15 -4.24 21.73
CA ALA A 308 10.68 -3.03 22.40
C ALA A 308 11.71 -2.47 23.37
N ALA A 309 12.45 -3.33 24.08
CA ALA A 309 13.57 -2.90 24.90
C ALA A 309 14.67 -2.25 24.06
N TYR A 310 15.01 -2.83 22.89
CA TYR A 310 15.94 -2.25 21.93
C TYR A 310 15.49 -0.85 21.47
N MET A 311 14.21 -0.69 21.13
CA MET A 311 13.64 0.59 20.68
C MET A 311 13.27 1.54 21.85
N ASN A 312 13.55 1.16 23.10
CA ASN A 312 13.12 1.92 24.27
C ASN A 312 11.60 2.26 24.27
N MET A 313 10.79 1.29 23.90
CA MET A 313 9.33 1.35 23.90
C MET A 313 8.75 0.89 25.23
N LYS A 314 7.65 1.52 25.66
CA LYS A 314 6.85 1.02 26.77
C LYS A 314 5.86 -0.02 26.26
N LEU A 315 5.71 -1.11 27.00
CA LEU A 315 4.78 -2.19 26.69
C LEU A 315 3.76 -2.38 27.81
N LEU A 316 2.67 -3.06 27.47
CA LEU A 316 1.80 -3.66 28.48
C LEU A 316 2.59 -4.68 29.31
N PRO A 317 2.25 -4.86 30.63
CA PRO A 317 2.89 -5.85 31.49
C PRO A 317 2.84 -7.26 30.88
N ASP A 318 1.70 -7.64 30.33
CA ASP A 318 1.47 -8.92 29.69
C ASP A 318 1.48 -8.79 28.16
N THR A 319 1.90 -9.85 27.48
CA THR A 319 1.85 -9.91 26.02
C THR A 319 0.39 -9.92 25.56
N PRO A 320 -0.05 -8.94 24.75
CA PRO A 320 -1.43 -8.89 24.28
C PRO A 320 -1.81 -10.15 23.48
N ARG A 321 -2.98 -10.73 23.79
CA ARG A 321 -3.54 -11.86 23.06
C ARG A 321 -4.90 -11.52 22.49
N ASN A 322 -5.26 -12.17 21.40
CA ASN A 322 -6.59 -12.00 20.80
C ASN A 322 -7.69 -12.40 21.77
N ASN A 323 -8.76 -11.61 21.82
CA ASN A 323 -9.94 -11.81 22.67
C ASN A 323 -9.70 -11.66 24.19
N GLU A 324 -8.57 -11.14 24.63
CA GLU A 324 -8.35 -10.81 26.04
C GLU A 324 -8.74 -9.35 26.31
N ILE A 325 -9.30 -9.12 27.51
CA ILE A 325 -9.66 -7.77 27.97
C ILE A 325 -8.57 -7.29 28.92
N TYR A 326 -7.87 -6.27 28.51
CA TYR A 326 -6.85 -5.61 29.34
C TYR A 326 -7.48 -4.40 30.05
N ARG A 327 -7.45 -4.39 31.38
CA ARG A 327 -7.82 -3.22 32.18
C ARG A 327 -6.58 -2.38 32.41
N LEU A 328 -6.58 -1.19 31.87
CA LEU A 328 -5.51 -0.23 32.07
C LEU A 328 -5.87 0.60 33.30
N ASN A 329 -5.35 0.22 34.43
CA ASN A 329 -5.51 1.01 35.65
C ASN A 329 -4.70 2.30 35.47
N GLY A 330 -5.37 3.44 35.51
CA GLY A 330 -4.78 4.76 35.30
C GLY A 330 -4.02 5.26 36.55
N SER A 331 -3.08 4.48 37.06
CA SER A 331 -2.18 4.90 38.11
C SER A 331 -0.78 4.35 37.88
N GLU A 332 0.10 5.28 37.65
CA GLU A 332 1.56 5.33 37.66
C GLU A 332 2.25 5.48 36.34
#